data_0143ca67df3352f8dd84e28ad7b45525
#
_entry.id   0143ca67df3352f8dd84e28ad7b45525
#
_cell.length_a   1.000
_cell.length_b   1.000
_cell.length_c   1.000
_cell.angle_alpha   90.00
_cell.angle_beta   90.00
_cell.angle_gamma   90.00
#
_symmetry.space_group_name_H-M   'P 1'
#
loop_
_entity.id
_entity.type
_entity.pdbx_description
1 polymer ?
#
loop_
_entity_poly.entity_id
_entity_poly.type
_entity_poly.pdbx_seq_one_letter_code
_entity_poly.pdbx_strand_id
1 'polypeptide(L)'
;MTGLGGVLRTLALLGLAAAVIVGGRFLWNRRPWRPAVVVNGRILSVGELDLRARALLDDARRSGSHFVPSGRAEEAQSYYRRRAAKMWIVKEVLLAEALARGYVASPADEKASLAQIAARLKGRQLTPEQFFREGPLSEETKRRDFREGVLIDKLTAREVRDRITVSAKEVDARLTDLRRAASARAKPGVSASSPPTRRQALNALRVERFRAGFRKFFEDLYVKASVKCPAYPDLEALDGISPRRKTE
;
A
#
# COMPACT_ATOMS: atom_id res chain seq x y z
N MET A 1 4.14 57.11 37.07
CA MET A 1 3.15 56.07 36.77
C MET A 1 3.29 55.64 35.29
N THR A 2 4.33 54.93 34.90
CA THR A 2 4.66 54.62 33.49
C THR A 2 5.07 53.17 33.25
N GLY A 3 4.76 52.25 34.17
CA GLY A 3 5.24 50.86 34.04
C GLY A 3 4.25 49.84 33.44
N LEU A 4 2.93 50.03 33.58
CA LEU A 4 1.93 48.99 33.15
C LEU A 4 1.70 48.93 31.64
N GLY A 5 1.79 50.06 30.92
CA GLY A 5 1.57 50.10 29.49
C GLY A 5 2.60 49.39 28.66
N GLY A 6 3.85 49.36 29.15
CA GLY A 6 4.94 48.66 28.47
C GLY A 6 4.85 47.13 28.55
N VAL A 7 4.45 46.61 29.70
CA VAL A 7 4.33 45.15 29.93
C VAL A 7 3.13 44.59 29.12
N LEU A 8 2.01 45.30 29.04
CA LEU A 8 0.88 44.89 28.24
C LEU A 8 1.17 44.85 26.74
N ARG A 9 1.95 45.82 26.21
CA ARG A 9 2.39 45.81 24.80
C ARG A 9 3.33 44.70 24.49
N THR A 10 4.25 44.37 25.39
CA THR A 10 5.20 43.25 25.17
C THR A 10 4.48 41.91 25.20
N LEU A 11 3.51 41.70 26.11
CA LEU A 11 2.70 40.49 26.16
C LEU A 11 1.81 40.32 24.90
N ALA A 12 1.23 41.43 24.40
CA ALA A 12 0.43 41.42 23.19
C ALA A 12 1.27 41.08 21.95
N LEU A 13 2.50 41.59 21.84
CA LEU A 13 3.42 41.27 20.76
C LEU A 13 3.91 39.82 20.83
N LEU A 14 4.20 39.27 22.00
CA LEU A 14 4.56 37.87 22.18
C LEU A 14 3.40 36.93 21.83
N GLY A 15 2.18 37.29 22.23
CA GLY A 15 0.96 36.54 21.86
C GLY A 15 0.71 36.54 20.35
N LEU A 16 0.91 37.68 19.69
CA LEU A 16 0.79 37.79 18.22
C LEU A 16 1.87 36.97 17.51
N ALA A 17 3.11 37.04 17.96
CA ALA A 17 4.21 36.25 17.41
C ALA A 17 3.98 34.75 17.56
N ALA A 18 3.51 34.29 18.73
CA ALA A 18 3.15 32.90 18.96
C ALA A 18 1.98 32.45 18.07
N ALA A 19 0.94 33.29 17.91
CA ALA A 19 -0.20 32.99 17.03
C ALA A 19 0.23 32.91 15.55
N VAL A 20 1.15 33.77 15.09
CA VAL A 20 1.68 33.75 13.73
C VAL A 20 2.55 32.50 13.51
N ILE A 21 3.38 32.10 14.50
CA ILE A 21 4.20 30.89 14.40
C ILE A 21 3.32 29.63 14.39
N VAL A 22 2.34 29.53 15.28
CA VAL A 22 1.44 28.38 15.36
C VAL A 22 0.50 28.34 14.16
N GLY A 23 -0.09 29.47 13.78
CA GLY A 23 -0.96 29.60 12.61
C GLY A 23 -0.20 29.37 11.30
N GLY A 24 1.01 29.93 11.17
CA GLY A 24 1.89 29.72 10.03
C GLY A 24 2.30 28.25 9.88
N ARG A 25 2.63 27.58 10.99
CA ARG A 25 2.96 26.15 11.00
C ARG A 25 1.75 25.26 10.66
N PHE A 26 0.56 25.63 11.13
CA PHE A 26 -0.68 24.95 10.82
C PHE A 26 -1.07 25.11 9.33
N LEU A 27 -1.00 26.31 8.78
CA LEU A 27 -1.23 26.60 7.36
C LEU A 27 -0.16 25.96 6.47
N TRP A 28 1.10 25.97 6.91
CA TRP A 28 2.21 25.30 6.21
C TRP A 28 1.98 23.79 6.10
N ASN A 29 1.47 23.17 7.15
CA ASN A 29 1.21 21.72 7.19
C ASN A 29 0.06 21.29 6.26
N ARG A 30 -0.85 22.19 5.87
CA ARG A 30 -1.98 21.92 4.98
C ARG A 30 -1.71 22.21 3.50
N ARG A 31 -0.51 22.66 3.14
CA ARG A 31 -0.20 22.97 1.74
C ARG A 31 -0.09 21.69 0.90
N PRO A 32 -0.88 21.56 -0.19
CA PRO A 32 -0.99 20.31 -0.97
C PRO A 32 0.31 19.89 -1.65
N TRP A 33 1.22 20.83 -1.92
CA TRP A 33 2.53 20.58 -2.55
C TRP A 33 3.62 20.14 -1.58
N ARG A 34 3.37 20.21 -0.26
CA ARG A 34 4.36 19.80 0.74
C ARG A 34 4.69 18.30 0.62
N PRO A 35 5.96 17.90 0.76
CA PRO A 35 6.33 16.49 0.79
C PRO A 35 5.65 15.76 1.95
N ALA A 36 4.91 14.71 1.63
CA ALA A 36 4.37 13.77 2.62
C ALA A 36 5.33 12.60 2.83
N VAL A 37 5.91 12.11 1.73
CA VAL A 37 6.87 11.00 1.71
C VAL A 37 7.91 11.28 0.63
N VAL A 38 9.16 10.94 0.90
CA VAL A 38 10.27 10.99 -0.06
C VAL A 38 10.99 9.65 -0.05
N VAL A 39 11.15 9.02 -1.22
CA VAL A 39 11.88 7.76 -1.37
C VAL A 39 12.90 7.93 -2.51
N ASN A 40 14.17 7.77 -2.22
CA ASN A 40 15.26 7.90 -3.19
C ASN A 40 15.18 9.20 -4.03
N GLY A 41 14.76 10.31 -3.40
CA GLY A 41 14.58 11.62 -4.06
C GLY A 41 13.25 11.81 -4.77
N ARG A 42 12.44 10.79 -4.98
CA ARG A 42 11.06 10.92 -5.50
C ARG A 42 10.12 11.38 -4.39
N ILE A 43 9.26 12.33 -4.71
CA ILE A 43 8.39 13.00 -3.74
C ILE A 43 6.94 12.63 -3.99
N LEU A 44 6.24 12.20 -2.92
CA LEU A 44 4.78 12.16 -2.85
C LEU A 44 4.33 13.39 -2.06
N SER A 45 3.57 14.27 -2.68
CA SER A 45 3.02 15.44 -2.00
C SER A 45 1.80 15.09 -1.14
N VAL A 46 1.47 15.94 -0.18
CA VAL A 46 0.26 15.79 0.65
C VAL A 46 -1.00 15.73 -0.22
N GLY A 47 -1.09 16.58 -1.26
CA GLY A 47 -2.25 16.60 -2.16
C GLY A 47 -2.39 15.30 -2.95
N GLU A 48 -1.30 14.77 -3.50
CA GLU A 48 -1.34 13.49 -4.21
C GLU A 48 -1.65 12.32 -3.26
N LEU A 49 -1.08 12.34 -2.04
CA LEU A 49 -1.39 11.35 -1.02
C LEU A 49 -2.89 11.33 -0.68
N ASP A 50 -3.52 12.51 -0.58
CA ASP A 50 -4.96 12.63 -0.33
C ASP A 50 -5.81 12.04 -1.47
N LEU A 51 -5.42 12.29 -2.72
CA LEU A 51 -6.09 11.70 -3.88
C LEU A 51 -5.95 10.17 -3.90
N ARG A 52 -4.76 9.64 -3.59
CA ARG A 52 -4.51 8.20 -3.48
C ARG A 52 -5.31 7.56 -2.33
N ALA A 53 -5.39 8.24 -1.19
CA ALA A 53 -6.18 7.79 -0.04
C ALA A 53 -7.68 7.73 -0.36
N ARG A 54 -8.20 8.76 -1.05
CA ARG A 54 -9.61 8.77 -1.53
C ARG A 54 -9.86 7.62 -2.49
N ALA A 55 -8.97 7.38 -3.46
CA ALA A 55 -9.12 6.26 -4.39
C ALA A 55 -9.23 4.91 -3.67
N LEU A 56 -8.41 4.68 -2.63
CA LEU A 56 -8.47 3.47 -1.82
C LEU A 56 -9.76 3.36 -1.00
N LEU A 57 -10.22 4.47 -0.43
CA LEU A 57 -11.48 4.53 0.32
C LEU A 57 -12.68 4.24 -0.58
N ASP A 58 -12.72 4.84 -1.77
CA ASP A 58 -13.79 4.62 -2.75
C ASP A 58 -13.79 3.18 -3.27
N ASP A 59 -12.63 2.58 -3.46
CA ASP A 59 -12.51 1.17 -3.81
C ASP A 59 -13.00 0.24 -2.69
N ALA A 60 -12.65 0.53 -1.45
CA ALA A 60 -13.12 -0.22 -0.29
C ALA A 60 -14.65 -0.13 -0.13
N ARG A 61 -15.24 1.05 -0.32
CA ARG A 61 -16.70 1.24 -0.29
C ARG A 61 -17.40 0.45 -1.39
N ARG A 62 -16.89 0.50 -2.61
CA ARG A 62 -17.45 -0.24 -3.77
C ARG A 62 -17.33 -1.76 -3.63
N SER A 63 -16.26 -2.24 -3.01
CA SER A 63 -16.03 -3.68 -2.82
C SER A 63 -16.79 -4.27 -1.63
N GLY A 64 -17.57 -3.48 -0.89
CA GLY A 64 -18.26 -3.94 0.32
C GLY A 64 -17.31 -4.37 1.44
N SER A 65 -16.04 -3.95 1.37
CA SER A 65 -15.05 -4.26 2.37
C SER A 65 -15.45 -3.65 3.71
N HIS A 66 -15.78 -4.48 4.70
CA HIS A 66 -16.18 -4.07 6.06
C HIS A 66 -15.06 -3.35 6.85
N PHE A 67 -13.93 -3.09 6.23
CA PHE A 67 -12.79 -2.41 6.84
C PHE A 67 -12.83 -0.88 6.66
N VAL A 68 -14.02 -0.31 6.55
CA VAL A 68 -14.20 1.12 6.82
C VAL A 68 -14.43 1.22 8.33
N PRO A 69 -13.55 1.86 9.11
CA PRO A 69 -13.80 2.06 10.52
C PRO A 69 -15.21 2.68 10.67
N SER A 70 -16.13 1.91 11.22
CA SER A 70 -17.49 2.35 11.45
C SER A 70 -17.42 3.36 12.60
N GLY A 71 -17.54 4.64 12.31
CA GLY A 71 -17.73 5.61 13.36
C GLY A 71 -17.24 7.03 13.09
N ARG A 72 -16.09 7.23 12.44
CA ARG A 72 -15.60 8.60 12.19
C ARG A 72 -14.95 8.71 10.81
N ALA A 73 -15.45 9.61 9.98
CA ALA A 73 -14.91 9.87 8.64
C ALA A 73 -13.42 10.24 8.66
N GLU A 74 -12.98 10.94 9.70
CA GLU A 74 -11.59 11.34 9.91
C GLU A 74 -10.66 10.17 10.19
N GLU A 75 -11.09 9.19 10.99
CA GLU A 75 -10.30 7.97 11.26
C GLU A 75 -10.13 7.13 10.00
N ALA A 76 -11.19 6.98 9.21
CA ALA A 76 -11.13 6.31 7.92
C ALA A 76 -10.15 7.02 6.98
N GLN A 77 -10.22 8.35 6.88
CA GLN A 77 -9.32 9.12 6.04
C GLN A 77 -7.86 8.99 6.49
N SER A 78 -7.59 9.09 7.80
CA SER A 78 -6.25 8.90 8.36
C SER A 78 -5.71 7.51 8.08
N TYR A 79 -6.51 6.46 8.26
CA TYR A 79 -6.14 5.08 7.93
C TYR A 79 -5.76 4.91 6.45
N TYR A 80 -6.59 5.44 5.53
CA TYR A 80 -6.32 5.30 4.10
C TYR A 80 -5.15 6.15 3.62
N ARG A 81 -4.91 7.34 4.21
CA ARG A 81 -3.70 8.13 3.96
C ARG A 81 -2.45 7.33 4.34
N ARG A 82 -2.42 6.76 5.53
CA ARG A 82 -1.30 5.93 5.99
C ARG A 82 -1.10 4.71 5.10
N ARG A 83 -2.18 4.05 4.69
CA ARG A 83 -2.13 2.91 3.77
C ARG A 83 -1.59 3.33 2.40
N ALA A 84 -2.04 4.46 1.86
CA ALA A 84 -1.55 5.00 0.60
C ALA A 84 -0.04 5.33 0.66
N ALA A 85 0.41 5.95 1.77
CA ALA A 85 1.82 6.24 2.00
C ALA A 85 2.67 4.94 2.00
N LYS A 86 2.25 3.91 2.74
CA LYS A 86 2.92 2.60 2.75
C LYS A 86 3.00 1.97 1.36
N MET A 87 1.89 1.95 0.64
CA MET A 87 1.85 1.39 -0.71
C MET A 87 2.78 2.14 -1.66
N TRP A 88 2.83 3.46 -1.54
CA TRP A 88 3.71 4.28 -2.35
C TRP A 88 5.19 4.03 -2.03
N ILE A 89 5.58 3.93 -0.75
CA ILE A 89 6.94 3.60 -0.33
C ILE A 89 7.36 2.25 -0.93
N VAL A 90 6.53 1.22 -0.77
CA VAL A 90 6.81 -0.12 -1.32
C VAL A 90 7.00 -0.06 -2.83
N LYS A 91 6.12 0.66 -3.53
CA LYS A 91 6.18 0.86 -4.98
C LYS A 91 7.50 1.51 -5.39
N GLU A 92 7.89 2.62 -4.75
CA GLU A 92 9.07 3.39 -5.15
C GLU A 92 10.39 2.64 -4.86
N VAL A 93 10.47 1.89 -3.76
CA VAL A 93 11.64 1.04 -3.45
C VAL A 93 11.80 -0.04 -4.52
N LEU A 94 10.72 -0.74 -4.87
CA LEU A 94 10.76 -1.79 -5.89
C LEU A 94 11.02 -1.23 -7.29
N LEU A 95 10.42 -0.07 -7.63
CA LEU A 95 10.64 0.57 -8.92
C LEU A 95 12.08 1.02 -9.10
N ALA A 96 12.69 1.60 -8.06
CA ALA A 96 14.10 1.99 -8.09
C ALA A 96 15.00 0.78 -8.40
N GLU A 97 14.75 -0.34 -7.78
CA GLU A 97 15.49 -1.59 -8.05
C GLU A 97 15.22 -2.13 -9.45
N ALA A 98 13.97 -2.11 -9.92
CA ALA A 98 13.64 -2.55 -11.28
C ALA A 98 14.39 -1.72 -12.33
N LEU A 99 14.43 -0.40 -12.15
CA LEU A 99 15.16 0.51 -13.03
C LEU A 99 16.67 0.33 -12.93
N ALA A 100 17.22 0.17 -11.73
CA ALA A 100 18.65 -0.08 -11.52
C ALA A 100 19.13 -1.37 -12.19
N ARG A 101 18.27 -2.38 -12.27
CA ARG A 101 18.56 -3.64 -13.00
C ARG A 101 18.25 -3.57 -14.49
N GLY A 102 17.86 -2.42 -15.02
CA GLY A 102 17.58 -2.23 -16.45
C GLY A 102 16.31 -2.94 -16.94
N TYR A 103 15.34 -3.23 -16.07
CA TYR A 103 14.06 -3.77 -16.52
C TYR A 103 13.30 -2.75 -17.36
N VAL A 104 12.79 -3.21 -18.50
CA VAL A 104 11.97 -2.43 -19.43
C VAL A 104 10.66 -3.17 -19.66
N ALA A 105 9.55 -2.45 -19.63
CA ALA A 105 8.24 -2.98 -20.00
C ALA A 105 8.16 -3.10 -21.53
N SER A 106 7.94 -4.31 -22.02
CA SER A 106 7.66 -4.53 -23.45
C SER A 106 6.16 -4.33 -23.73
N PRO A 107 5.76 -4.05 -24.98
CA PRO A 107 4.34 -4.01 -25.34
C PRO A 107 3.58 -5.31 -25.01
N ALA A 108 4.27 -6.45 -25.04
CA ALA A 108 3.70 -7.74 -24.66
C ALA A 108 3.43 -7.82 -23.15
N ASP A 109 4.36 -7.31 -22.31
CA ASP A 109 4.19 -7.24 -20.85
C ASP A 109 2.99 -6.34 -20.49
N GLU A 110 2.89 -5.17 -21.13
CA GLU A 110 1.75 -4.25 -20.93
C GLU A 110 0.42 -4.89 -21.35
N LYS A 111 0.37 -5.54 -22.52
CA LYS A 111 -0.82 -6.24 -22.99
C LYS A 111 -1.25 -7.34 -22.03
N ALA A 112 -0.32 -8.14 -21.53
CA ALA A 112 -0.61 -9.19 -20.56
C ALA A 112 -1.16 -8.61 -19.26
N SER A 113 -0.57 -7.52 -18.74
CA SER A 113 -1.03 -6.83 -17.54
C SER A 113 -2.41 -6.18 -17.72
N LEU A 114 -2.67 -5.57 -18.89
CA LEU A 114 -4.00 -5.05 -19.22
C LEU A 114 -5.07 -6.15 -19.26
N ALA A 115 -4.74 -7.32 -19.82
CA ALA A 115 -5.66 -8.47 -19.82
C ALA A 115 -5.99 -8.95 -18.39
N GLN A 116 -5.02 -8.93 -17.47
CA GLN A 116 -5.25 -9.24 -16.05
C GLN A 116 -6.16 -8.20 -15.37
N ILE A 117 -5.94 -6.90 -15.66
CA ILE A 117 -6.83 -5.84 -15.17
C ILE A 117 -8.23 -6.05 -15.72
N ALA A 118 -8.40 -6.25 -17.02
CA ALA A 118 -9.70 -6.50 -17.64
C ALA A 118 -10.42 -7.69 -16.99
N ALA A 119 -9.71 -8.79 -16.72
CA ALA A 119 -10.28 -9.94 -16.03
C ALA A 119 -10.81 -9.61 -14.62
N ARG A 120 -10.08 -8.77 -13.86
CA ARG A 120 -10.51 -8.30 -12.53
C ARG A 120 -11.69 -7.32 -12.59
N LEU A 121 -11.76 -6.51 -13.65
CA LEU A 121 -12.81 -5.51 -13.84
C LEU A 121 -14.13 -6.10 -14.36
N LYS A 122 -14.12 -7.32 -14.93
CA LYS A 122 -15.36 -8.01 -15.42
C LYS A 122 -16.46 -8.04 -14.35
N GLY A 123 -16.12 -8.32 -13.10
CA GLY A 123 -17.08 -8.32 -11.99
C GLY A 123 -17.62 -6.92 -11.62
N ARG A 124 -17.00 -5.85 -12.13
CA ARG A 124 -17.40 -4.45 -11.90
C ARG A 124 -18.03 -3.79 -13.12
N GLN A 125 -18.19 -4.51 -14.22
CA GLN A 125 -18.71 -4.01 -15.50
C GLN A 125 -17.94 -2.79 -16.05
N LEU A 126 -16.62 -2.72 -15.77
CA LEU A 126 -15.73 -1.64 -16.21
C LEU A 126 -14.77 -2.15 -17.28
N THR A 127 -14.50 -1.30 -18.27
CA THR A 127 -13.37 -1.51 -19.22
C THR A 127 -12.07 -0.96 -18.64
N PRO A 128 -10.90 -1.41 -19.13
CA PRO A 128 -9.61 -0.80 -18.76
C PRO A 128 -9.57 0.71 -19.03
N GLU A 129 -10.15 1.18 -20.12
CA GLU A 129 -10.19 2.61 -20.48
C GLU A 129 -11.00 3.41 -19.47
N GLN A 130 -12.18 2.92 -19.07
CA GLN A 130 -13.00 3.52 -18.02
C GLN A 130 -12.24 3.53 -16.69
N PHE A 131 -11.57 2.43 -16.33
CA PHE A 131 -10.75 2.36 -15.12
C PHE A 131 -9.67 3.45 -15.08
N PHE A 132 -9.01 3.73 -16.22
CA PHE A 132 -8.01 4.81 -16.25
C PHE A 132 -8.62 6.21 -16.14
N ARG A 133 -9.83 6.44 -16.62
CA ARG A 133 -10.51 7.75 -16.58
C ARG A 133 -11.24 8.03 -15.26
N GLU A 134 -11.78 7.00 -14.60
CA GLU A 134 -12.61 7.18 -13.41
C GLU A 134 -11.82 7.41 -12.13
N GLY A 135 -12.42 8.15 -11.18
CA GLY A 135 -11.93 8.35 -9.82
C GLY A 135 -11.01 9.55 -9.64
N PRO A 136 -10.44 9.72 -8.42
CA PRO A 136 -9.79 10.98 -8.02
C PRO A 136 -8.40 11.20 -8.62
N LEU A 137 -7.73 10.15 -9.11
CA LEU A 137 -6.41 10.28 -9.74
C LEU A 137 -6.57 10.57 -11.24
N SER A 138 -5.70 11.44 -11.79
CA SER A 138 -5.68 11.72 -13.22
C SER A 138 -5.37 10.46 -14.05
N GLU A 139 -5.87 10.42 -15.28
CA GLU A 139 -5.59 9.33 -16.23
C GLU A 139 -4.08 9.15 -16.43
N GLU A 140 -3.35 10.25 -16.58
CA GLU A 140 -1.89 10.23 -16.73
C GLU A 140 -1.20 9.56 -15.54
N THR A 141 -1.58 9.91 -14.31
CA THR A 141 -1.05 9.30 -13.10
C THR A 141 -1.31 7.80 -13.07
N LYS A 142 -2.52 7.36 -13.41
CA LYS A 142 -2.89 5.95 -13.43
C LYS A 142 -2.16 5.17 -14.52
N ARG A 143 -1.99 5.74 -15.72
CA ARG A 143 -1.23 5.12 -16.80
C ARG A 143 0.26 5.01 -16.46
N ARG A 144 0.82 6.03 -15.79
CA ARG A 144 2.17 5.97 -15.25
C ARG A 144 2.30 4.87 -14.20
N ASP A 145 1.40 4.87 -13.20
CA ASP A 145 1.40 3.85 -12.14
C ASP A 145 1.24 2.43 -12.71
N PHE A 146 0.44 2.27 -13.77
CA PHE A 146 0.29 1.00 -14.47
C PHE A 146 1.62 0.54 -15.09
N ARG A 147 2.30 1.40 -15.88
CA ARG A 147 3.59 1.04 -16.51
C ARG A 147 4.66 0.74 -15.47
N GLU A 148 4.74 1.53 -14.42
CA GLU A 148 5.63 1.29 -13.28
C GLU A 148 5.29 -0.05 -12.58
N GLY A 149 4.01 -0.37 -12.45
CA GLY A 149 3.53 -1.66 -11.93
C GLY A 149 3.98 -2.86 -12.77
N VAL A 150 3.98 -2.74 -14.10
CA VAL A 150 4.49 -3.79 -15.02
C VAL A 150 5.98 -4.09 -14.76
N LEU A 151 6.80 -3.04 -14.53
CA LEU A 151 8.22 -3.22 -14.19
C LEU A 151 8.42 -3.93 -12.85
N ILE A 152 7.63 -3.54 -11.84
CA ILE A 152 7.65 -4.15 -10.51
C ILE A 152 7.21 -5.62 -10.58
N ASP A 153 6.17 -5.93 -11.35
CA ASP A 153 5.70 -7.31 -11.54
C ASP A 153 6.77 -8.18 -12.22
N LYS A 154 7.50 -7.63 -13.18
CA LYS A 154 8.61 -8.30 -13.85
C LYS A 154 9.79 -8.56 -12.89
N LEU A 155 10.15 -7.58 -12.09
CA LEU A 155 11.16 -7.71 -11.03
C LEU A 155 10.75 -8.80 -10.04
N THR A 156 9.55 -8.72 -9.48
CA THR A 156 9.08 -9.66 -8.46
C THR A 156 8.85 -11.07 -8.99
N ALA A 157 8.49 -11.20 -10.27
CA ALA A 157 8.43 -12.50 -10.94
C ALA A 157 9.80 -13.16 -10.92
N ARG A 158 10.82 -12.50 -11.46
CA ARG A 158 12.18 -13.07 -11.58
C ARG A 158 12.87 -13.29 -10.23
N GLU A 159 12.74 -12.33 -9.31
CA GLU A 159 13.51 -12.38 -8.06
C GLU A 159 12.84 -13.23 -6.98
N VAL A 160 11.52 -13.41 -7.06
CA VAL A 160 10.78 -14.12 -6.02
C VAL A 160 9.96 -15.28 -6.59
N ARG A 161 9.06 -15.04 -7.55
CA ARG A 161 8.09 -16.04 -8.00
C ARG A 161 8.72 -17.21 -8.70
N ASP A 162 9.65 -16.96 -9.63
CA ASP A 162 10.30 -17.97 -10.46
C ASP A 162 11.31 -18.82 -9.65
N ARG A 163 11.70 -18.35 -8.46
CA ARG A 163 12.58 -19.08 -7.54
C ARG A 163 11.82 -20.00 -6.57
N ILE A 164 10.48 -19.99 -6.62
CA ILE A 164 9.66 -20.83 -5.73
C ILE A 164 9.58 -22.24 -6.28
N THR A 165 10.21 -23.17 -5.57
CA THR A 165 10.09 -24.60 -5.82
C THR A 165 9.20 -25.25 -4.76
N VAL A 166 8.29 -26.12 -5.15
CA VAL A 166 7.42 -26.89 -4.24
C VAL A 166 7.45 -28.34 -4.64
N SER A 167 7.89 -29.22 -3.75
CA SER A 167 7.96 -30.65 -4.01
C SER A 167 6.59 -31.34 -3.86
N ALA A 168 6.41 -32.49 -4.51
CA ALA A 168 5.20 -33.29 -4.39
C ALA A 168 4.91 -33.69 -2.93
N LYS A 169 5.96 -34.06 -2.18
CA LYS A 169 5.87 -34.45 -0.76
C LYS A 169 5.28 -33.32 0.11
N GLU A 170 5.70 -32.07 -0.13
CA GLU A 170 5.18 -30.91 0.61
C GLU A 170 3.72 -30.63 0.26
N VAL A 171 3.33 -30.81 -1.01
CA VAL A 171 1.93 -30.66 -1.42
C VAL A 171 1.05 -31.70 -0.73
N ASP A 172 1.50 -32.95 -0.65
CA ASP A 172 0.73 -34.04 -0.01
C ASP A 172 0.64 -33.85 1.51
N ALA A 173 1.70 -33.39 2.17
CA ALA A 173 1.67 -33.02 3.58
C ALA A 173 0.69 -31.86 3.82
N ARG A 174 0.76 -30.79 3.02
CA ARG A 174 -0.14 -29.63 3.14
C ARG A 174 -1.60 -30.03 2.88
N LEU A 175 -1.86 -30.90 1.92
CA LEU A 175 -3.19 -31.42 1.65
C LEU A 175 -3.77 -32.15 2.86
N THR A 176 -2.96 -32.98 3.52
CA THR A 176 -3.35 -33.69 4.75
C THR A 176 -3.72 -32.71 5.86
N ASP A 177 -2.91 -31.65 6.07
CA ASP A 177 -3.20 -30.62 7.08
C ASP A 177 -4.49 -29.85 6.77
N LEU A 178 -4.69 -29.47 5.49
CA LEU A 178 -5.93 -28.79 5.07
C LEU A 178 -7.16 -29.67 5.29
N ARG A 179 -7.08 -30.97 5.01
CA ARG A 179 -8.17 -31.92 5.25
C ARG A 179 -8.46 -32.08 6.74
N ARG A 180 -7.44 -32.21 7.58
CA ARG A 180 -7.57 -32.27 9.04
C ARG A 180 -8.23 -30.99 9.58
N ALA A 181 -7.78 -29.80 9.11
CA ALA A 181 -8.38 -28.53 9.51
C ALA A 181 -9.84 -28.39 9.05
N ALA A 182 -10.18 -28.89 7.87
CA ALA A 182 -11.55 -28.88 7.38
C ALA A 182 -12.46 -29.80 8.22
N SER A 183 -11.99 -30.99 8.55
CA SER A 183 -12.73 -31.94 9.42
C SER A 183 -12.95 -31.37 10.83
N ALA A 184 -11.95 -30.70 11.40
CA ALA A 184 -12.07 -30.08 12.74
C ALA A 184 -13.05 -28.90 12.77
N ARG A 185 -13.30 -28.24 11.63
CA ARG A 185 -14.25 -27.11 11.49
C ARG A 185 -15.65 -27.54 11.10
N ALA A 186 -15.84 -28.77 10.69
CA ALA A 186 -17.16 -29.30 10.30
C ALA A 186 -18.09 -29.32 11.52
N LYS A 187 -19.12 -28.46 11.48
CA LYS A 187 -20.19 -28.46 12.49
C LYS A 187 -21.22 -29.52 12.11
N PRO A 188 -21.77 -30.28 13.09
CA PRO A 188 -22.88 -31.20 12.84
C PRO A 188 -24.06 -30.45 12.20
N GLY A 189 -24.58 -30.96 11.08
CA GLY A 189 -25.74 -30.36 10.39
C GLY A 189 -25.44 -29.24 9.35
N VAL A 190 -24.19 -28.84 9.16
CA VAL A 190 -23.82 -27.92 8.08
C VAL A 190 -23.26 -28.72 6.91
N SER A 191 -23.83 -28.50 5.72
CA SER A 191 -23.35 -29.14 4.48
C SER A 191 -21.84 -28.93 4.33
N ALA A 192 -21.07 -30.00 4.29
CA ALA A 192 -19.62 -29.95 4.22
C ALA A 192 -19.19 -29.22 2.94
N SER A 193 -18.36 -28.19 3.08
CA SER A 193 -17.67 -27.58 1.94
C SER A 193 -16.83 -28.64 1.22
N SER A 194 -16.72 -28.54 -0.10
CA SER A 194 -15.95 -29.51 -0.89
C SER A 194 -14.56 -29.76 -0.29
N PRO A 195 -14.10 -31.02 -0.24
CA PRO A 195 -12.82 -31.36 0.37
C PRO A 195 -11.66 -30.64 -0.33
N PRO A 196 -10.63 -30.21 0.44
CA PRO A 196 -9.47 -29.56 -0.12
C PRO A 196 -8.79 -30.40 -1.20
N THR A 197 -8.41 -29.74 -2.30
CA THR A 197 -7.77 -30.36 -3.47
C THR A 197 -6.26 -30.18 -3.43
N ARG A 198 -5.52 -31.05 -4.16
CA ARG A 198 -4.06 -30.92 -4.34
C ARG A 198 -3.67 -29.56 -4.96
N ARG A 199 -4.49 -29.04 -5.87
CA ARG A 199 -4.29 -27.71 -6.47
C ARG A 199 -4.39 -26.59 -5.44
N GLN A 200 -5.32 -26.67 -4.49
CA GLN A 200 -5.45 -25.71 -3.39
C GLN A 200 -4.25 -25.78 -2.46
N ALA A 201 -3.76 -26.97 -2.11
CA ALA A 201 -2.57 -27.16 -1.30
C ALA A 201 -1.31 -26.56 -1.97
N LEU A 202 -1.10 -26.83 -3.28
CA LEU A 202 -0.01 -26.25 -4.06
C LEU A 202 -0.07 -24.72 -4.09
N ASN A 203 -1.25 -24.16 -4.35
CA ASN A 203 -1.44 -22.70 -4.38
C ASN A 203 -1.19 -22.08 -3.01
N ALA A 204 -1.64 -22.69 -1.92
CA ALA A 204 -1.39 -22.21 -0.56
C ALA A 204 0.11 -22.16 -0.25
N LEU A 205 0.86 -23.21 -0.58
CA LEU A 205 2.32 -23.25 -0.41
C LEU A 205 3.03 -22.21 -1.25
N ARG A 206 2.64 -22.04 -2.52
CA ARG A 206 3.20 -21.00 -3.41
C ARG A 206 2.98 -19.60 -2.86
N VAL A 207 1.78 -19.29 -2.38
CA VAL A 207 1.45 -17.99 -1.78
C VAL A 207 2.25 -17.76 -0.50
N GLU A 208 2.39 -18.77 0.36
CA GLU A 208 3.17 -18.68 1.60
C GLU A 208 4.66 -18.42 1.30
N ARG A 209 5.26 -19.17 0.39
CA ARG A 209 6.65 -18.99 -0.04
C ARG A 209 6.88 -17.66 -0.74
N PHE A 210 5.93 -17.24 -1.57
CA PHE A 210 5.99 -15.93 -2.20
C PHE A 210 6.00 -14.81 -1.15
N ARG A 211 5.10 -14.87 -0.16
CA ARG A 211 5.05 -13.87 0.91
C ARG A 211 6.36 -13.82 1.72
N ALA A 212 6.91 -14.97 2.06
CA ALA A 212 8.18 -15.06 2.79
C ALA A 212 9.35 -14.54 1.96
N GLY A 213 9.46 -14.98 0.71
CA GLY A 213 10.51 -14.54 -0.22
C GLY A 213 10.41 -13.07 -0.57
N PHE A 214 9.19 -12.57 -0.83
CA PHE A 214 8.95 -11.15 -1.10
C PHE A 214 9.31 -10.26 0.10
N ARG A 215 8.94 -10.70 1.32
CA ARG A 215 9.29 -9.97 2.53
C ARG A 215 10.80 -9.80 2.64
N LYS A 216 11.55 -10.91 2.57
CA LYS A 216 13.01 -10.89 2.65
C LYS A 216 13.61 -10.00 1.56
N PHE A 217 13.18 -10.18 0.32
CA PHE A 217 13.64 -9.39 -0.82
C PHE A 217 13.37 -7.89 -0.61
N PHE A 218 12.17 -7.53 -0.16
CA PHE A 218 11.81 -6.14 0.12
C PHE A 218 12.61 -5.56 1.29
N GLU A 219 12.82 -6.32 2.38
CA GLU A 219 13.64 -5.92 3.52
C GLU A 219 15.07 -5.58 3.09
N ASP A 220 15.69 -6.42 2.26
CA ASP A 220 17.04 -6.21 1.71
C ASP A 220 17.12 -4.94 0.85
N LEU A 221 16.06 -4.59 0.12
CA LEU A 221 15.98 -3.37 -0.69
C LEU A 221 15.72 -2.13 0.18
N TYR A 222 14.83 -2.26 1.16
CA TYR A 222 14.43 -1.15 2.01
C TYR A 222 15.59 -0.59 2.84
N VAL A 223 16.46 -1.46 3.34
CA VAL A 223 17.67 -1.05 4.08
C VAL A 223 18.60 -0.17 3.25
N LYS A 224 18.60 -0.35 1.91
CA LYS A 224 19.41 0.45 0.97
C LYS A 224 18.73 1.72 0.51
N ALA A 225 17.40 1.83 0.72
CA ALA A 225 16.62 2.95 0.26
C ALA A 225 16.69 4.14 1.23
N SER A 226 16.75 5.35 0.68
CA SER A 226 16.57 6.57 1.47
C SER A 226 15.09 6.89 1.58
N VAL A 227 14.49 6.66 2.75
CA VAL A 227 13.09 6.91 3.02
C VAL A 227 12.94 8.00 4.07
N LYS A 228 12.17 9.06 3.75
CA LYS A 228 11.80 10.15 4.68
C LYS A 228 10.30 10.34 4.63
N CYS A 229 9.65 10.33 5.78
CA CYS A 229 8.20 10.42 5.90
C CYS A 229 7.80 11.59 6.83
N PRO A 230 7.94 12.86 6.41
CA PRO A 230 7.63 14.01 7.26
C PRO A 230 6.20 14.01 7.82
N ALA A 231 5.24 13.42 7.08
CA ALA A 231 3.86 13.28 7.52
C ALA A 231 3.62 12.07 8.44
N TYR A 232 4.49 11.05 8.40
CA TYR A 232 4.37 9.79 9.13
C TYR A 232 5.75 9.28 9.53
N PRO A 233 6.43 9.91 10.52
CA PRO A 233 7.82 9.55 10.88
C PRO A 233 8.01 8.08 11.25
N ASP A 234 6.98 7.44 11.80
CA ASP A 234 6.99 6.02 12.13
C ASP A 234 7.06 5.07 10.91
N LEU A 235 6.79 5.57 9.70
CA LEU A 235 6.95 4.82 8.46
C LEU A 235 8.38 4.87 7.90
N GLU A 236 9.28 5.64 8.49
CA GLU A 236 10.71 5.65 8.12
C GLU A 236 11.41 4.38 8.59
N ALA A 237 10.90 3.72 9.63
CA ALA A 237 11.39 2.43 10.06
C ALA A 237 10.71 1.28 9.30
N LEU A 238 11.48 0.23 8.99
CA LEU A 238 10.97 -0.97 8.32
C LEU A 238 9.77 -1.59 9.04
N ASP A 239 9.79 -1.57 10.38
CA ASP A 239 8.67 -2.07 11.21
C ASP A 239 7.36 -1.32 10.98
N GLY A 240 7.43 -0.05 10.56
CA GLY A 240 6.26 0.74 10.20
C GLY A 240 5.61 0.29 8.88
N ILE A 241 6.37 -0.35 7.99
CA ILE A 241 5.94 -0.80 6.66
C ILE A 241 5.68 -2.29 6.62
N SER A 242 6.55 -3.10 7.23
CA SER A 242 6.36 -4.55 7.34
C SER A 242 5.12 -4.85 8.20
N PRO A 243 4.23 -5.75 7.78
CA PRO A 243 3.14 -6.18 8.64
C PRO A 243 3.75 -6.85 9.89
N ARG A 244 3.56 -6.25 11.07
CA ARG A 244 3.95 -6.84 12.34
C ARG A 244 3.47 -8.29 12.35
N ARG A 245 4.37 -9.24 12.62
CA ARG A 245 3.95 -10.56 13.08
C ARG A 245 3.05 -10.32 14.27
N LYS A 246 1.77 -10.70 14.19
CA LYS A 246 1.01 -10.98 15.41
C LYS A 246 1.75 -12.13 16.05
N THR A 247 2.55 -11.85 17.06
CA THR A 247 2.99 -12.84 18.02
C THR A 247 1.71 -13.25 18.74
N GLU A 248 1.12 -14.36 18.30
CA GLU A 248 0.20 -15.17 19.08
C GLU A 248 1.00 -15.97 20.09
#